data_946a2fba99f812f71553682caf5d6d67
#
_entry.id   946a2fba99f812f71553682caf5d6d67
#
_cell.length_a   1.000
_cell.length_b   1.000
_cell.length_c   1.000
_cell.angle_alpha   90.00
_cell.angle_beta   90.00
_cell.angle_gamma   90.00
#
_symmetry.space_group_name_H-M   'P 1'
#
loop_
_entity.id
_entity.type
_entity.pdbx_description
1 polymer ?
#
loop_
_entity_poly.entity_id
_entity_poly.type
_entity_poly.pdbx_seq_one_letter_code
_entity_poly.pdbx_strand_id
1 'polypeptide(L)'
;MEPTVIESFATGNTSELDARSREILDFERGWWRFAGIKEQAVRERFDLSTSRYNELLNALLDDEDALAYDPMLVRRLRRMRATRQRERAARRATADAS
;
A
#
# COMPACT_ATOMS: atom_id res chain seq x y z
N MET A 1 -29.00 7.33 21.01
CA MET A 1 -28.67 7.11 20.66
C MET A 1 -27.92 6.97 20.24
N GLU A 2 -27.58 6.98 19.91
CA GLU A 2 -26.95 6.72 19.43
C GLU A 2 -25.99 6.67 19.21
N PRO A 3 -25.95 6.70 19.51
CA PRO A 3 -24.96 6.62 19.19
C PRO A 3 -24.20 6.36 18.67
N THR A 4 -24.35 6.25 18.61
CA THR A 4 -23.81 5.83 17.92
C THR A 4 -23.12 6.10 17.28
N VAL A 5 -23.27 6.43 17.23
CA VAL A 5 -22.68 6.66 16.46
C VAL A 5 -21.67 6.95 16.57
N ILE A 6 -21.60 7.18 16.95
CA ILE A 6 -20.73 7.41 16.98
C ILE A 6 -19.81 7.05 17.13
N GLU A 7 -19.80 6.78 17.21
CA GLU A 7 -19.09 6.30 17.20
C GLU A 7 -18.29 6.16 16.69
N SER A 8 -18.44 6.32 16.29
CA SER A 8 -17.80 6.15 15.66
C SER A 8 -16.87 6.66 15.45
N PHE A 9 -16.85 7.04 15.65
CA PHE A 9 -16.07 7.48 15.45
C PHE A 9 -15.24 7.49 15.84
N ALA A 10 -15.36 7.45 16.26
CA ALA A 10 -14.70 7.30 16.56
C ALA A 10 -13.95 6.92 16.59
N THR A 11 -14.00 6.75 16.65
CA THR A 11 -13.45 6.25 16.47
C THR A 11 -12.69 6.24 16.07
N GLY A 12 -12.56 6.55 15.92
CA GLY A 12 -11.98 6.40 15.50
C GLY A 12 -11.13 6.31 15.30
N ASN A 13 -10.83 6.31 15.54
CA ASN A 13 -10.09 6.07 15.31
C ASN A 13 -9.69 5.59 14.96
N THR A 14 -9.94 5.81 16.18
CA THR A 14 -9.58 4.86 15.58
C THR A 14 -8.88 4.65 14.39
N SER A 15 -8.38 3.74 14.07
CA SER A 15 -7.87 3.68 12.76
C SER A 15 -8.97 3.82 11.74
N GLU A 16 -8.80 4.72 10.84
CA GLU A 16 -9.75 4.95 9.79
C GLU A 16 -9.51 4.06 8.58
N LEU A 17 -8.54 3.18 8.69
CA LEU A 17 -8.18 2.29 7.60
C LEU A 17 -9.22 1.20 7.44
N ASP A 18 -9.77 1.03 6.23
CA ASP A 18 -10.77 -0.01 6.02
C ASP A 18 -10.13 -1.40 5.96
N ALA A 19 -10.99 -2.42 5.98
CA ALA A 19 -10.52 -3.80 6.04
C ALA A 19 -9.67 -4.16 4.84
N ARG A 20 -10.05 -3.71 3.65
CA ARG A 20 -9.30 -4.03 2.44
C ARG A 20 -7.91 -3.42 2.47
N SER A 21 -7.81 -2.19 2.95
CA SER A 21 -6.51 -1.52 3.06
C SER A 21 -5.60 -2.26 4.02
N ARG A 22 -6.13 -2.71 5.15
CA ARG A 22 -5.36 -3.50 6.10
C ARG A 22 -4.88 -4.80 5.48
N GLU A 23 -5.75 -5.45 4.72
CA GLU A 23 -5.39 -6.70 4.05
C GLU A 23 -4.29 -6.50 3.02
N ILE A 24 -4.33 -5.39 2.29
CA ILE A 24 -3.27 -5.09 1.33
C ILE A 24 -1.93 -4.90 2.04
N LEU A 25 -1.92 -4.17 3.13
CA LEU A 25 -0.69 -3.95 3.90
C LEU A 25 -0.18 -5.26 4.52
N ASP A 26 -1.08 -6.07 5.05
CA ASP A 26 -0.70 -7.37 5.61
C ASP A 26 -0.11 -8.27 4.53
N PHE A 27 -0.70 -8.24 3.34
CA PHE A 27 -0.18 -9.01 2.22
C PHE A 27 1.22 -8.53 1.82
N GLU A 28 1.44 -7.21 1.76
CA GLU A 28 2.77 -6.68 1.43
C GLU A 28 3.84 -7.11 2.42
N ARG A 29 3.45 -7.23 3.69
CA ARG A 29 4.41 -7.61 4.72
C ARG A 29 4.88 -9.05 4.56
N GLY A 30 4.06 -9.94 4.02
CA GLY A 30 4.36 -11.35 4.02
C GLY A 30 4.25 -12.09 2.71
N TRP A 31 3.97 -11.42 1.59
CA TRP A 31 3.71 -12.13 0.32
C TRP A 31 4.92 -12.96 -0.14
N TRP A 32 6.12 -12.55 0.21
CA TRP A 32 7.33 -13.26 -0.20
C TRP A 32 7.39 -14.68 0.39
N ARG A 33 6.56 -14.97 1.37
CA ARG A 33 6.48 -16.31 1.96
C ARG A 33 5.70 -17.28 1.09
N PHE A 34 4.93 -16.77 0.15
CA PHE A 34 4.10 -17.62 -0.68
C PHE A 34 4.88 -18.04 -1.92
N ALA A 35 4.68 -19.29 -2.33
CA ALA A 35 5.25 -19.75 -3.59
C ALA A 35 4.47 -19.09 -4.72
N GLY A 36 5.19 -18.76 -5.80
CA GLY A 36 4.55 -18.28 -7.01
C GLY A 36 4.78 -16.81 -7.26
N ILE A 37 3.99 -16.29 -8.15
CA ILE A 37 4.14 -14.94 -8.69
C ILE A 37 3.21 -13.99 -7.95
N LYS A 38 3.74 -12.83 -7.55
CA LYS A 38 2.98 -11.85 -6.79
C LYS A 38 1.70 -11.42 -7.50
N GLU A 39 1.77 -11.22 -8.81
CA GLU A 39 0.60 -10.81 -9.60
C GLU A 39 -0.54 -11.81 -9.51
N GLN A 40 -0.19 -13.09 -9.55
CA GLN A 40 -1.19 -14.14 -9.43
C GLN A 40 -1.79 -14.15 -8.03
N ALA A 41 -0.96 -14.00 -7.00
CA ALA A 41 -1.45 -13.96 -5.62
C ALA A 41 -2.38 -12.76 -5.40
N VAL A 42 -2.06 -11.61 -5.99
CA VAL A 42 -2.92 -10.43 -5.89
C VAL A 42 -4.28 -10.69 -6.53
N ARG A 43 -4.28 -11.32 -7.71
CA ARG A 43 -5.54 -11.62 -8.39
C ARG A 43 -6.38 -12.61 -7.59
N GLU A 44 -5.76 -13.63 -7.05
CA GLU A 44 -6.48 -14.65 -6.29
C GLU A 44 -7.03 -14.10 -4.98
N ARG A 45 -6.26 -13.24 -4.32
CA ARG A 45 -6.65 -12.75 -3.00
C ARG A 45 -7.56 -11.54 -3.06
N PHE A 46 -7.35 -10.65 -4.02
CA PHE A 46 -8.06 -9.37 -4.07
C PHE A 46 -8.92 -9.20 -5.31
N ASP A 47 -8.79 -10.08 -6.29
CA ASP A 47 -9.50 -9.99 -7.57
C ASP A 47 -9.20 -8.66 -8.26
N LEU A 48 -7.92 -8.28 -8.24
CA LEU A 48 -7.44 -7.02 -8.83
C LEU A 48 -6.37 -7.29 -9.87
N SER A 49 -6.32 -6.45 -10.89
CA SER A 49 -5.18 -6.43 -11.79
C SER A 49 -3.98 -5.86 -11.05
N THR A 50 -2.79 -6.14 -11.55
CA THR A 50 -1.57 -5.58 -11.00
C THR A 50 -1.61 -4.05 -10.99
N SER A 51 -2.08 -3.45 -12.07
CA SER A 51 -2.16 -1.98 -12.17
C SER A 51 -3.08 -1.40 -11.11
N ARG A 52 -4.26 -2.00 -10.94
CA ARG A 52 -5.20 -1.47 -9.95
C ARG A 52 -4.67 -1.69 -8.53
N TYR A 53 -4.07 -2.85 -8.28
CA TYR A 53 -3.47 -3.11 -6.97
C TYR A 53 -2.40 -2.07 -6.64
N ASN A 54 -1.52 -1.77 -7.62
CA ASN A 54 -0.46 -0.80 -7.41
C ASN A 54 -0.99 0.60 -7.17
N GLU A 55 -2.09 0.97 -7.83
CA GLU A 55 -2.74 2.27 -7.57
C GLU A 55 -3.20 2.37 -6.14
N LEU A 56 -3.86 1.31 -5.65
CA LEU A 56 -4.35 1.29 -4.28
C LEU A 56 -3.19 1.31 -3.28
N LEU A 57 -2.16 0.54 -3.54
CA LEU A 57 -1.00 0.51 -2.67
C LEU A 57 -0.31 1.87 -2.61
N ASN A 58 -0.13 2.51 -3.76
CA ASN A 58 0.50 3.83 -3.77
C ASN A 58 -0.30 4.85 -2.97
N ALA A 59 -1.63 4.80 -3.08
CA ALA A 59 -2.46 5.69 -2.28
C ALA A 59 -2.29 5.42 -0.79
N LEU A 60 -2.19 4.13 -0.41
CA LEU A 60 -1.97 3.77 0.99
C LEU A 60 -0.63 4.26 1.51
N LEU A 61 0.40 4.24 0.69
CA LEU A 61 1.72 4.70 1.13
C LEU A 61 1.73 6.18 1.50
N ASP A 62 0.76 6.96 0.99
CA ASP A 62 0.65 8.37 1.30
C ASP A 62 -0.39 8.65 2.39
N ASP A 63 -0.99 7.62 2.94
CA ASP A 63 -2.06 7.73 3.93
C ASP A 63 -1.48 7.61 5.34
N GLU A 64 -1.76 8.61 6.18
CA GLU A 64 -1.25 8.60 7.55
C GLU A 64 -1.83 7.46 8.38
N ASP A 65 -3.04 7.03 8.06
CA ASP A 65 -3.64 5.89 8.77
C ASP A 65 -2.90 4.60 8.44
N ALA A 66 -2.42 4.45 7.21
CA ALA A 66 -1.60 3.30 6.85
C ALA A 66 -0.27 3.33 7.60
N LEU A 67 0.34 4.50 7.70
CA LEU A 67 1.58 4.66 8.45
C LEU A 67 1.39 4.31 9.92
N ALA A 68 0.26 4.70 10.51
CA ALA A 68 -0.05 4.35 11.89
C ALA A 68 -0.27 2.85 12.05
N TYR A 69 -0.86 2.22 11.05
CA TYR A 69 -1.16 0.79 11.12
C TYR A 69 0.10 -0.08 11.10
N ASP A 70 1.03 0.23 10.20
CA ASP A 70 2.25 -0.56 10.08
C ASP A 70 3.40 0.36 9.66
N PRO A 71 3.95 1.12 10.62
CA PRO A 71 4.92 2.15 10.28
C PRO A 71 6.20 1.62 9.63
N MET A 72 6.69 0.47 10.09
CA MET A 72 7.94 -0.05 9.52
C MET A 72 7.76 -0.48 8.07
N LEU A 73 6.64 -1.14 7.79
CA LEU A 73 6.34 -1.56 6.42
C LEU A 73 6.16 -0.37 5.51
N VAL A 74 5.35 0.60 5.93
CA VAL A 74 5.05 1.75 5.08
C VAL A 74 6.32 2.57 4.81
N ARG A 75 7.15 2.77 5.82
CA ARG A 75 8.41 3.49 5.61
C ARG A 75 9.32 2.75 4.65
N ARG A 76 9.42 1.43 4.77
CA ARG A 76 10.23 0.64 3.86
C ARG A 76 9.71 0.74 2.42
N LEU A 77 8.41 0.63 2.24
CA LEU A 77 7.82 0.70 0.92
C LEU A 77 7.97 2.10 0.31
N ARG A 78 7.87 3.14 1.14
CA ARG A 78 8.12 4.50 0.67
C ARG A 78 9.56 4.66 0.17
N ARG A 79 10.52 4.10 0.89
CA ARG A 79 11.92 4.14 0.47
C ARG A 79 12.12 3.40 -0.86
N MET A 80 11.50 2.23 -0.99
CA MET A 80 11.61 1.46 -2.23
C MET A 80 11.00 2.21 -3.40
N ARG A 81 9.86 2.86 -3.17
CA ARG A 81 9.22 3.67 -4.22
C ARG A 81 10.10 4.84 -4.62
N ALA A 82 10.68 5.52 -3.66
CA ALA A 82 11.57 6.65 -3.95
C ALA A 82 12.79 6.21 -4.73
N THR A 83 13.38 5.06 -4.39
CA THR A 83 14.50 4.52 -5.12
C THR A 83 14.14 4.23 -6.57
N ARG A 84 12.99 3.59 -6.80
CA ARG A 84 12.56 3.29 -8.15
C ARG A 84 12.29 4.56 -8.95
N GLN A 85 11.73 5.57 -8.31
CA GLN A 85 11.48 6.85 -8.98
C GLN A 85 12.78 7.53 -9.40
N ARG A 86 13.78 7.50 -8.51
CA ARG A 86 15.09 8.06 -8.83
C ARG A 86 15.77 7.30 -9.97
N GLU A 87 15.65 5.98 -9.97
CA GLU A 87 16.23 5.16 -11.02
C GLU A 87 15.58 5.46 -12.37
N ARG A 88 14.26 5.62 -12.40
CA ARG A 88 13.56 5.98 -13.63
C ARG A 88 13.98 7.36 -14.12
N ALA A 89 14.10 8.31 -13.22
CA ALA A 89 14.53 9.66 -13.58
C ALA A 89 15.97 9.66 -14.13
N ALA A 90 16.84 8.86 -13.50
CA ALA A 90 18.21 8.75 -13.96
C ALA A 90 18.28 8.13 -15.37
N ARG A 91 17.47 7.10 -15.62
CA ARG A 91 17.44 6.49 -16.95
C ARG A 91 16.91 7.45 -18.00
N ARG A 92 15.89 8.24 -17.66
CA ARG A 92 15.37 9.25 -18.60
C ARG A 92 16.40 10.32 -18.89
N ALA A 93 17.11 10.78 -17.87
CA ALA A 93 18.15 11.79 -18.05
C ALA A 93 19.28 11.26 -18.93
N THR A 94 19.69 10.00 -18.74
CA THR A 94 20.70 9.37 -19.59
C THR A 94 20.24 9.25 -21.02
N ALA A 95 18.99 8.84 -21.21
CA ALA A 95 18.44 8.72 -22.56
C ALA A 95 18.37 10.08 -23.25
N ASP A 96 17.97 11.12 -22.52
CA ASP A 96 17.88 12.47 -23.06
C ASP A 96 19.25 13.02 -23.42
N ALA A 97 20.28 12.64 -22.66
CA ALA A 97 21.64 13.10 -22.92
C ALA A 97 22.28 12.40 -24.11
N SER A 98 21.73 11.29 -24.55
CA SER A 98 22.24 10.57 -25.72
C SER A 98 21.70 11.16 -26.99
#